data_9fcb99ff444f5eb395ad9fa4561502fb
#
_entry.id   9fcb99ff444f5eb395ad9fa4561502fb
#
_cell.length_a   1.000
_cell.length_b   1.000
_cell.length_c   1.000
_cell.angle_alpha   90.00
_cell.angle_beta   90.00
_cell.angle_gamma   90.00
#
_symmetry.space_group_name_H-M   'P 1'
#
loop_
_entity.id
_entity.type
_entity.pdbx_description
1 polymer ?
#
loop_
_entity_poly.entity_id
_entity_poly.type
_entity_poly.pdbx_seq_one_letter_code
_entity_poly.pdbx_strand_id
1 'polypeptide(L)'
;MLRRTIKLALTAGALAAAVTAGFAYAGTSKHHDLPTVTLMVGGIDKQIYLPYQLAQDLGFYKKYGVNVQLSTEQEGGVGAEDAIASGSVNMAGAWFVHAIDFQQHGKDIIDVVQLSGAPGEREMCATGSNVHSPADFAGKTLGVTSLGSGTDDLTLYLAARAGLSSSQFNRAGVGAGSTFVAAMQQGRITCGMTTQPTVNAIEKQGIGYSAIDLASVAGVKKYLGGPLPTASVLAYRSWANANKAKVQKVVDALVATMHWINTHTAAQIAAKMPADFVSNQLTSTSDYVTALAQDKNQFLPNGLMPQGGPAKVYDLEKKAGKITGPVNVNNTYTNKFAIKANLLLGYTAKSGYTKKK
;
A
#
# COMPACT_ATOMS: atom_id res chain seq x y z
N MET A 1 -0.23 -20.62 86.20
CA MET A 1 1.07 -21.08 86.78
C MET A 1 2.05 -20.99 85.64
N LEU A 2 3.16 -20.35 85.60
CA LEU A 2 4.07 -19.69 86.54
C LEU A 2 4.86 -18.63 85.70
N ARG A 3 4.99 -17.43 86.24
CA ARG A 3 5.87 -16.35 85.78
C ARG A 3 7.32 -16.79 85.80
N ARG A 4 8.17 -16.29 84.91
CA ARG A 4 9.52 -15.82 85.24
C ARG A 4 10.03 -14.75 84.31
N THR A 5 10.10 -13.58 84.82
CA THR A 5 10.88 -12.42 84.37
C THR A 5 12.36 -12.63 84.62
N ILE A 6 13.24 -12.24 83.69
CA ILE A 6 14.63 -11.88 84.06
C ILE A 6 14.96 -10.58 83.31
N LYS A 7 15.41 -9.62 84.09
CA LYS A 7 15.99 -8.29 83.67
C LYS A 7 17.51 -8.41 83.54
N LEU A 8 18.08 -7.41 83.00
CA LEU A 8 19.44 -6.86 82.96
C LEU A 8 20.17 -7.09 81.64
N ALA A 9 21.02 -6.17 81.12
CA ALA A 9 21.45 -4.85 81.55
C ALA A 9 21.99 -4.09 80.30
N LEU A 10 22.00 -2.76 80.39
CA LEU A 10 22.64 -1.81 79.44
C LEU A 10 24.14 -1.99 79.35
N THR A 11 24.69 -1.86 78.14
CA THR A 11 25.99 -1.22 77.92
C THR A 11 25.92 -0.37 76.68
N ALA A 12 26.20 0.91 76.87
CA ALA A 12 26.32 1.91 75.77
C ALA A 12 27.64 1.72 75.05
N GLY A 13 27.55 1.69 73.74
CA GLY A 13 28.71 1.80 72.86
C GLY A 13 28.38 2.68 71.64
N ALA A 14 28.75 3.93 71.70
CA ALA A 14 28.61 4.87 70.61
C ALA A 14 29.62 4.57 69.52
N LEU A 15 29.18 4.10 68.36
CA LEU A 15 29.99 4.18 67.10
C LEU A 15 29.24 5.07 66.13
N ALA A 16 29.82 6.24 65.85
CA ALA A 16 29.36 7.12 64.78
C ALA A 16 29.75 6.50 63.44
N ALA A 17 28.80 5.97 62.71
CA ALA A 17 28.94 5.59 61.28
C ALA A 17 28.40 6.74 60.43
N ALA A 18 29.30 7.44 59.73
CA ALA A 18 28.96 8.43 58.72
C ALA A 18 28.24 7.72 57.56
N VAL A 19 26.93 7.87 57.44
CA VAL A 19 26.18 7.42 56.26
C VAL A 19 26.29 8.51 55.24
N THR A 20 27.19 8.32 54.24
CA THR A 20 27.17 9.08 52.99
C THR A 20 25.95 8.65 52.19
N ALA A 21 24.89 9.44 52.23
CA ALA A 21 23.73 9.28 51.38
C ALA A 21 24.14 9.59 49.94
N GLY A 22 24.52 8.55 49.21
CA GLY A 22 24.63 8.60 47.76
C GLY A 22 23.25 8.79 47.16
N PHE A 23 22.90 9.98 46.74
CA PHE A 23 21.75 10.20 45.88
C PHE A 23 21.97 9.47 44.57
N ALA A 24 21.49 8.24 44.43
CA ALA A 24 21.33 7.60 43.15
C ALA A 24 20.27 8.37 42.38
N TYR A 25 20.74 9.20 41.45
CA TYR A 25 19.88 9.83 40.43
C TYR A 25 19.36 8.65 39.57
N ALA A 26 18.25 8.06 39.97
CA ALA A 26 17.48 7.19 39.08
C ALA A 26 16.89 8.08 38.00
N GLY A 27 17.69 8.29 36.94
CA GLY A 27 17.18 8.88 35.71
C GLY A 27 16.04 8.00 35.23
N THR A 28 14.81 8.39 35.50
CA THR A 28 13.63 7.85 34.83
C THR A 28 13.79 8.17 33.35
N SER A 29 14.32 7.24 32.58
CA SER A 29 14.22 7.28 31.14
C SER A 29 12.72 7.30 30.84
N LYS A 30 12.18 8.49 30.52
CA LYS A 30 10.85 8.60 29.95
C LYS A 30 10.88 7.78 28.67
N HIS A 31 10.35 6.58 28.70
CA HIS A 31 9.96 5.88 27.50
C HIS A 31 8.94 6.78 26.80
N HIS A 32 9.38 7.62 25.89
CA HIS A 32 8.49 8.34 25.01
C HIS A 32 7.89 7.29 24.08
N ASP A 33 6.64 6.89 24.35
CA ASP A 33 5.89 6.07 23.44
C ASP A 33 5.90 6.73 22.06
N LEU A 34 6.18 5.90 21.03
CA LEU A 34 6.21 6.40 19.67
C LEU A 34 4.81 6.93 19.28
N PRO A 35 4.72 8.07 18.60
CA PRO A 35 3.44 8.56 18.12
C PRO A 35 2.80 7.52 17.22
N THR A 36 1.53 7.21 17.47
CA THR A 36 0.78 6.20 16.72
C THR A 36 0.05 6.81 15.53
N VAL A 37 0.02 6.07 14.43
CA VAL A 37 -0.75 6.33 13.20
C VAL A 37 -1.48 5.06 12.81
N THR A 38 -2.79 5.14 12.58
CA THR A 38 -3.59 4.04 12.02
C THR A 38 -3.59 4.14 10.49
N LEU A 39 -3.30 3.00 9.82
CA LEU A 39 -3.27 2.91 8.37
C LEU A 39 -3.97 1.62 7.92
N MET A 40 -5.06 1.76 7.15
CA MET A 40 -5.79 0.64 6.56
C MET A 40 -5.39 0.47 5.09
N VAL A 41 -5.16 -0.76 4.65
CA VAL A 41 -4.68 -1.10 3.30
C VAL A 41 -5.71 -1.95 2.57
N GLY A 42 -5.92 -1.71 1.31
CA GLY A 42 -6.88 -2.40 0.44
C GLY A 42 -6.45 -3.82 0.01
N GLY A 43 -6.14 -4.69 0.99
CA GLY A 43 -5.62 -6.05 0.77
C GLY A 43 -4.10 -6.09 0.88
N ILE A 44 -3.59 -6.03 2.12
CA ILE A 44 -2.16 -5.91 2.45
C ILE A 44 -1.32 -7.11 1.98
N ASP A 45 -1.93 -8.26 1.77
CA ASP A 45 -1.33 -9.51 1.25
C ASP A 45 -1.09 -9.50 -0.26
N LYS A 46 -1.66 -8.55 -1.01
CA LYS A 46 -1.41 -8.37 -2.44
C LYS A 46 -0.02 -7.78 -2.67
N GLN A 47 0.71 -8.28 -3.66
CA GLN A 47 2.07 -7.79 -3.95
C GLN A 47 2.13 -6.30 -4.30
N ILE A 48 1.07 -5.72 -4.85
CA ILE A 48 1.00 -4.27 -5.12
C ILE A 48 1.08 -3.40 -3.86
N TYR A 49 0.73 -3.97 -2.69
CA TYR A 49 0.77 -3.30 -1.39
C TYR A 49 1.94 -3.77 -0.50
N LEU A 50 2.87 -4.54 -1.05
CA LEU A 50 4.10 -5.01 -0.39
C LEU A 50 4.80 -3.95 0.49
N PRO A 51 4.96 -2.68 0.06
CA PRO A 51 5.76 -1.72 0.82
C PRO A 51 5.26 -1.46 2.24
N TYR A 52 3.95 -1.57 2.49
CA TYR A 52 3.38 -1.28 3.81
C TYR A 52 3.80 -2.32 4.86
N GLN A 53 3.60 -3.59 4.56
CA GLN A 53 3.99 -4.69 5.44
C GLN A 53 5.51 -4.80 5.54
N LEU A 54 6.23 -4.70 4.41
CA LEU A 54 7.68 -4.77 4.39
C LEU A 54 8.33 -3.67 5.25
N ALA A 55 7.79 -2.45 5.28
CA ALA A 55 8.28 -1.38 6.15
C ALA A 55 8.19 -1.78 7.64
N GLN A 56 7.14 -2.49 8.02
CA GLN A 56 6.96 -3.02 9.38
C GLN A 56 7.97 -4.13 9.68
N ASP A 57 8.14 -5.09 8.78
CA ASP A 57 9.00 -6.27 8.97
C ASP A 57 10.49 -5.91 8.94
N LEU A 58 10.86 -4.86 8.18
CA LEU A 58 12.19 -4.25 8.22
C LEU A 58 12.41 -3.37 9.47
N GLY A 59 11.37 -3.15 10.30
CA GLY A 59 11.42 -2.28 11.46
C GLY A 59 11.54 -0.79 11.14
N PHE A 60 11.28 -0.38 9.88
CA PHE A 60 11.50 1.00 9.44
C PHE A 60 10.54 1.98 10.10
N TYR A 61 9.27 1.63 10.35
CA TYR A 61 8.39 2.52 11.11
C TYR A 61 8.96 2.88 12.47
N LYS A 62 9.42 1.89 13.24
CA LYS A 62 10.07 2.13 14.55
C LYS A 62 11.38 2.90 14.41
N LYS A 63 12.20 2.56 13.40
CA LYS A 63 13.47 3.23 13.11
C LYS A 63 13.29 4.72 12.86
N TYR A 64 12.22 5.11 12.16
CA TYR A 64 11.89 6.51 11.89
C TYR A 64 10.99 7.15 12.97
N GLY A 65 10.75 6.44 14.06
CA GLY A 65 10.15 7.00 15.26
C GLY A 65 8.62 7.13 15.22
N VAL A 66 7.94 6.21 14.55
CA VAL A 66 6.47 6.11 14.52
C VAL A 66 6.03 4.67 14.78
N ASN A 67 4.90 4.51 15.45
CA ASN A 67 4.19 3.25 15.58
C ASN A 67 3.02 3.25 14.57
N VAL A 68 3.14 2.48 13.48
CA VAL A 68 2.05 2.33 12.51
C VAL A 68 1.24 1.10 12.85
N GLN A 69 -0.05 1.30 13.12
CA GLN A 69 -1.02 0.23 13.28
C GLN A 69 -1.61 -0.07 11.90
N LEU A 70 -1.08 -1.13 11.28
CA LEU A 70 -1.58 -1.62 10.00
C LEU A 70 -2.86 -2.42 10.22
N SER A 71 -3.85 -2.20 9.37
CA SER A 71 -5.03 -3.02 9.20
C SER A 71 -5.30 -3.24 7.73
N THR A 72 -6.14 -4.21 7.40
CA THR A 72 -6.45 -4.56 6.02
C THR A 72 -7.94 -4.78 5.81
N GLU A 73 -8.39 -4.63 4.58
CA GLU A 73 -9.69 -5.03 4.07
C GLU A 73 -9.50 -5.74 2.73
N GLN A 74 -10.53 -6.34 2.17
CA GLN A 74 -10.42 -7.16 0.96
C GLN A 74 -11.22 -6.64 -0.23
N GLU A 75 -11.77 -5.43 -0.14
CA GLU A 75 -12.62 -4.83 -1.17
C GLU A 75 -11.84 -3.94 -2.17
N GLY A 76 -10.52 -4.14 -2.26
CA GLY A 76 -9.67 -3.50 -3.28
C GLY A 76 -9.43 -2.00 -3.08
N GLY A 77 -9.45 -1.55 -1.85
CA GLY A 77 -9.25 -0.15 -1.47
C GLY A 77 -10.54 0.54 -1.01
N VAL A 78 -11.70 0.10 -1.45
CA VAL A 78 -12.99 0.72 -1.09
C VAL A 78 -13.20 0.79 0.42
N GLY A 79 -12.94 -0.30 1.15
CA GLY A 79 -13.04 -0.29 2.62
C GLY A 79 -12.02 0.63 3.29
N ALA A 80 -10.80 0.74 2.76
CA ALA A 80 -9.78 1.66 3.26
C ALA A 80 -10.17 3.12 2.99
N GLU A 81 -10.80 3.39 1.84
CA GLU A 81 -11.36 4.69 1.47
C GLU A 81 -12.52 5.09 2.38
N ASP A 82 -13.44 4.20 2.65
CA ASP A 82 -14.55 4.43 3.59
C ASP A 82 -14.02 4.70 5.00
N ALA A 83 -13.00 3.96 5.43
CA ALA A 83 -12.39 4.15 6.74
C ALA A 83 -11.70 5.53 6.87
N ILE A 84 -11.00 6.02 5.83
CA ILE A 84 -10.42 7.36 5.87
C ILE A 84 -11.51 8.43 5.70
N ALA A 85 -12.49 8.22 4.85
CA ALA A 85 -13.56 9.16 4.61
C ALA A 85 -14.44 9.41 5.85
N SER A 86 -14.61 8.40 6.71
CA SER A 86 -15.29 8.49 8.00
C SER A 86 -14.40 8.98 9.14
N GLY A 87 -13.07 9.04 8.94
CA GLY A 87 -12.11 9.37 9.99
C GLY A 87 -11.78 8.22 10.94
N SER A 88 -12.18 6.98 10.63
CA SER A 88 -11.88 5.79 11.44
C SER A 88 -10.39 5.45 11.44
N VAL A 89 -9.66 5.84 10.39
CA VAL A 89 -8.21 5.72 10.31
C VAL A 89 -7.57 7.07 9.94
N ASN A 90 -6.28 7.19 10.23
CA ASN A 90 -5.53 8.42 9.93
C ASN A 90 -5.08 8.46 8.46
N MET A 91 -4.79 7.30 7.88
CA MET A 91 -4.30 7.12 6.52
C MET A 91 -4.91 5.89 5.87
N ALA A 92 -5.02 5.91 4.54
CA ALA A 92 -5.42 4.76 3.74
C ALA A 92 -4.33 4.40 2.73
N GLY A 93 -4.01 3.12 2.64
CA GLY A 93 -3.22 2.51 1.58
C GLY A 93 -4.16 2.09 0.44
N ALA A 94 -4.35 2.98 -0.52
CA ALA A 94 -5.25 2.83 -1.64
C ALA A 94 -4.62 3.42 -2.91
N TRP A 95 -5.39 3.57 -3.99
CA TRP A 95 -4.85 4.12 -5.23
C TRP A 95 -5.01 5.64 -5.30
N PHE A 96 -4.08 6.29 -6.01
CA PHE A 96 -4.08 7.74 -6.21
C PHE A 96 -5.39 8.27 -6.85
N VAL A 97 -6.03 7.50 -7.74
CA VAL A 97 -7.28 7.90 -8.40
C VAL A 97 -8.34 8.36 -7.39
N HIS A 98 -8.41 7.70 -6.23
CA HIS A 98 -9.40 8.03 -5.19
C HIS A 98 -9.17 9.42 -4.56
N ALA A 99 -7.96 9.99 -4.64
CA ALA A 99 -7.77 11.39 -4.27
C ALA A 99 -8.50 12.34 -5.24
N ILE A 100 -8.62 11.97 -6.52
CA ILE A 100 -9.42 12.70 -7.51
C ILE A 100 -10.92 12.54 -7.19
N ASP A 101 -11.36 11.30 -6.95
CA ASP A 101 -12.75 10.98 -6.64
C ASP A 101 -13.23 11.70 -5.37
N PHE A 102 -12.42 11.69 -4.32
CA PHE A 102 -12.75 12.39 -3.08
C PHE A 102 -12.90 13.90 -3.28
N GLN A 103 -11.98 14.51 -4.04
CA GLN A 103 -12.02 15.96 -4.24
C GLN A 103 -13.21 16.41 -5.08
N GLN A 104 -13.62 15.66 -6.10
CA GLN A 104 -14.85 15.99 -6.84
C GLN A 104 -16.13 15.90 -5.98
N HIS A 105 -16.07 15.14 -4.87
CA HIS A 105 -17.15 15.03 -3.88
C HIS A 105 -16.93 15.91 -2.63
N GLY A 106 -16.03 16.90 -2.72
CA GLY A 106 -15.79 17.90 -1.66
C GLY A 106 -14.99 17.40 -0.46
N LYS A 107 -14.38 16.21 -0.53
CA LYS A 107 -13.48 15.69 0.52
C LYS A 107 -12.03 15.96 0.13
N ASP A 108 -11.34 16.81 0.91
CA ASP A 108 -9.95 17.19 0.63
C ASP A 108 -8.95 16.13 1.14
N ILE A 109 -9.02 14.95 0.52
CA ILE A 109 -8.09 13.84 0.71
C ILE A 109 -7.02 13.92 -0.38
N ILE A 110 -5.76 13.72 0.01
CA ILE A 110 -4.59 13.85 -0.85
C ILE A 110 -3.65 12.66 -0.72
N ASP A 111 -2.92 12.36 -1.79
CA ASP A 111 -1.75 11.49 -1.75
C ASP A 111 -0.58 12.21 -1.09
N VAL A 112 0.02 11.58 -0.08
CA VAL A 112 1.19 12.10 0.66
C VAL A 112 2.49 11.38 0.30
N VAL A 113 2.43 10.21 -0.31
CA VAL A 113 3.56 9.47 -0.89
C VAL A 113 3.08 8.46 -1.93
N GLN A 114 3.62 8.53 -3.13
CA GLN A 114 3.29 7.63 -4.23
C GLN A 114 4.20 6.40 -4.20
N LEU A 115 3.63 5.19 -4.17
CA LEU A 115 4.40 3.96 -4.05
C LEU A 115 4.66 3.29 -5.41
N SER A 116 3.73 3.37 -6.35
CA SER A 116 3.89 2.72 -7.65
C SER A 116 3.59 3.63 -8.84
N GLY A 117 4.30 3.41 -9.94
CA GLY A 117 4.13 4.12 -11.22
C GLY A 117 3.42 3.28 -12.28
N ALA A 118 3.04 2.06 -11.92
CA ALA A 118 2.25 1.14 -12.72
C ALA A 118 1.30 0.35 -11.80
N PRO A 119 0.15 -0.12 -12.31
CA PRO A 119 -0.88 -0.78 -11.51
C PRO A 119 -0.44 -2.10 -10.84
N GLY A 120 0.49 -2.83 -11.45
CA GLY A 120 0.80 -4.19 -11.00
C GLY A 120 -0.30 -5.20 -11.32
N GLU A 121 -1.23 -4.84 -12.18
CA GLU A 121 -2.44 -5.61 -12.50
C GLU A 121 -2.38 -6.23 -13.89
N ARG A 122 -3.16 -7.29 -14.09
CA ARG A 122 -3.38 -7.93 -15.39
C ARG A 122 -4.86 -8.22 -15.59
N GLU A 123 -5.33 -8.02 -16.81
CA GLU A 123 -6.61 -8.57 -17.23
C GLU A 123 -6.41 -10.05 -17.53
N MET A 124 -6.87 -10.89 -16.64
CA MET A 124 -6.83 -12.34 -16.77
C MET A 124 -8.10 -12.81 -17.43
N CYS A 125 -7.98 -13.62 -18.49
CA CYS A 125 -9.13 -14.13 -19.23
C CYS A 125 -9.18 -15.67 -19.18
N ALA A 126 -10.37 -16.21 -19.04
CA ALA A 126 -10.58 -17.66 -18.98
C ALA A 126 -10.10 -18.35 -20.27
N THR A 127 -9.50 -19.52 -20.13
CA THR A 127 -9.08 -20.35 -21.26
C THR A 127 -10.26 -20.56 -22.21
N GLY A 128 -10.03 -20.29 -23.51
CA GLY A 128 -11.08 -20.40 -24.54
C GLY A 128 -11.98 -19.17 -24.70
N SER A 129 -11.79 -18.11 -23.93
CA SER A 129 -12.59 -16.88 -24.03
C SER A 129 -12.37 -16.06 -25.30
N ASN A 130 -11.22 -16.26 -25.99
CA ASN A 130 -10.79 -15.53 -27.19
C ASN A 130 -10.74 -14.00 -27.00
N VAL A 131 -10.42 -13.53 -25.80
CA VAL A 131 -10.22 -12.09 -25.51
C VAL A 131 -8.73 -11.79 -25.57
N HIS A 132 -8.32 -10.88 -26.45
CA HIS A 132 -6.93 -10.51 -26.67
C HIS A 132 -6.66 -9.00 -26.57
N SER A 133 -7.74 -8.22 -26.52
CA SER A 133 -7.67 -6.78 -26.47
C SER A 133 -8.88 -6.21 -25.72
N PRO A 134 -8.84 -4.93 -25.27
CA PRO A 134 -10.00 -4.29 -24.67
C PRO A 134 -11.22 -4.17 -25.60
N ALA A 135 -11.04 -4.24 -26.92
CA ALA A 135 -12.14 -4.22 -27.87
C ALA A 135 -13.02 -5.47 -27.77
N ASP A 136 -12.45 -6.58 -27.27
CA ASP A 136 -13.15 -7.87 -27.10
C ASP A 136 -14.01 -7.92 -25.84
N PHE A 137 -14.05 -6.85 -25.04
CA PHE A 137 -14.86 -6.78 -23.82
C PHE A 137 -16.37 -6.73 -24.08
N ALA A 138 -16.78 -6.32 -25.28
CA ALA A 138 -18.21 -6.22 -25.63
C ALA A 138 -18.96 -7.54 -25.37
N GLY A 139 -20.08 -7.46 -24.64
CA GLY A 139 -20.92 -8.60 -24.25
C GLY A 139 -20.31 -9.52 -23.19
N LYS A 140 -19.13 -9.22 -22.65
CA LYS A 140 -18.46 -10.04 -21.62
C LYS A 140 -18.84 -9.60 -20.21
N THR A 141 -18.62 -10.48 -19.23
CA THR A 141 -18.66 -10.14 -17.80
C THR A 141 -17.22 -10.08 -17.30
N LEU A 142 -16.81 -8.90 -16.85
CA LEU A 142 -15.44 -8.60 -16.38
C LEU A 142 -15.44 -8.53 -14.85
N GLY A 143 -14.57 -9.32 -14.24
CA GLY A 143 -14.37 -9.37 -12.80
C GLY A 143 -13.50 -8.19 -12.33
N VAL A 144 -13.92 -7.56 -11.24
CA VAL A 144 -13.18 -6.53 -10.54
C VAL A 144 -13.18 -6.85 -9.04
N THR A 145 -12.29 -6.27 -8.27
CA THR A 145 -12.28 -6.53 -6.82
C THR A 145 -13.61 -6.10 -6.20
N SER A 146 -13.99 -4.84 -6.40
CA SER A 146 -15.31 -4.27 -6.09
C SER A 146 -15.65 -3.23 -7.14
N LEU A 147 -16.93 -2.92 -7.30
CA LEU A 147 -17.32 -1.78 -8.12
C LEU A 147 -16.83 -0.48 -7.43
N GLY A 148 -16.20 0.39 -8.18
CA GLY A 148 -15.57 1.61 -7.67
C GLY A 148 -14.13 1.44 -7.20
N SER A 149 -13.58 0.20 -7.17
CA SER A 149 -12.17 -0.03 -6.85
C SER A 149 -11.25 0.36 -8.01
N GLY A 150 -9.93 0.46 -7.75
CA GLY A 150 -8.95 0.74 -8.80
C GLY A 150 -8.93 -0.29 -9.95
N THR A 151 -9.30 -1.55 -9.69
CA THR A 151 -9.46 -2.58 -10.75
C THR A 151 -10.67 -2.29 -11.62
N ASP A 152 -11.75 -1.77 -11.05
CA ASP A 152 -12.92 -1.31 -11.80
C ASP A 152 -12.58 -0.11 -12.69
N ASP A 153 -11.81 0.84 -12.17
CA ASP A 153 -11.34 2.00 -12.94
C ASP A 153 -10.47 1.58 -14.12
N LEU A 154 -9.51 0.67 -13.91
CA LEU A 154 -8.68 0.17 -15.01
C LEU A 154 -9.51 -0.50 -16.10
N THR A 155 -10.50 -1.30 -15.72
CA THR A 155 -11.41 -1.96 -16.67
C THR A 155 -12.16 -0.91 -17.50
N LEU A 156 -12.67 0.14 -16.86
CA LEU A 156 -13.34 1.25 -17.55
C LEU A 156 -12.39 2.03 -18.45
N TYR A 157 -11.13 2.28 -18.01
CA TYR A 157 -10.14 2.99 -18.82
C TYR A 157 -9.77 2.22 -20.10
N LEU A 158 -9.56 0.89 -19.96
CA LEU A 158 -9.26 0.04 -21.10
C LEU A 158 -10.41 0.03 -22.10
N ALA A 159 -11.63 -0.17 -21.62
CA ALA A 159 -12.84 -0.17 -22.44
C ALA A 159 -13.03 1.18 -23.16
N ALA A 160 -12.96 2.30 -22.43
CA ALA A 160 -13.12 3.64 -23.00
C ALA A 160 -12.06 3.96 -24.05
N ARG A 161 -10.81 3.51 -23.85
CA ARG A 161 -9.75 3.67 -24.87
C ARG A 161 -9.97 2.83 -26.11
N ALA A 162 -10.67 1.71 -25.99
CA ALA A 162 -11.08 0.86 -27.12
C ALA A 162 -12.39 1.35 -27.80
N GLY A 163 -12.97 2.45 -27.31
CA GLY A 163 -14.22 3.02 -27.85
C GLY A 163 -15.47 2.34 -27.32
N LEU A 164 -15.39 1.54 -26.27
CA LEU A 164 -16.54 0.90 -25.64
C LEU A 164 -17.09 1.78 -24.52
N SER A 165 -18.42 1.87 -24.45
CA SER A 165 -19.13 2.43 -23.30
C SER A 165 -19.31 1.35 -22.21
N SER A 166 -19.47 1.77 -20.95
CA SER A 166 -19.69 0.87 -19.82
C SER A 166 -20.99 0.04 -19.91
N SER A 167 -21.92 0.42 -20.79
CA SER A 167 -23.15 -0.33 -21.06
C SER A 167 -22.97 -1.51 -22.02
N GLN A 168 -21.82 -1.63 -22.68
CA GLN A 168 -21.55 -2.69 -23.66
C GLN A 168 -20.96 -3.97 -23.06
N PHE A 169 -20.65 -3.97 -21.77
CA PHE A 169 -20.14 -5.13 -21.02
C PHE A 169 -20.65 -5.10 -19.58
N ASN A 170 -20.57 -6.23 -18.88
CA ASN A 170 -20.94 -6.30 -17.48
C ASN A 170 -19.69 -6.27 -16.60
N ARG A 171 -19.81 -5.71 -15.38
CA ARG A 171 -18.77 -5.75 -14.36
C ARG A 171 -19.32 -6.43 -13.12
N ALA A 172 -18.50 -7.31 -12.51
CA ALA A 172 -18.89 -8.05 -11.32
C ALA A 172 -17.80 -7.92 -10.23
N GLY A 173 -18.20 -7.48 -9.03
CA GLY A 173 -17.33 -7.54 -7.86
C GLY A 173 -17.14 -9.00 -7.43
N VAL A 174 -15.92 -9.51 -7.53
CA VAL A 174 -15.59 -10.92 -7.25
C VAL A 174 -14.48 -11.08 -6.23
N GLY A 175 -14.02 -9.96 -5.65
CA GLY A 175 -12.89 -9.96 -4.72
C GLY A 175 -11.54 -10.18 -5.42
N ALA A 176 -10.58 -10.70 -4.67
CA ALA A 176 -9.26 -11.07 -5.15
C ALA A 176 -8.89 -12.45 -4.59
N GLY A 177 -7.75 -13.01 -4.97
CA GLY A 177 -7.30 -14.29 -4.44
C GLY A 177 -8.21 -15.44 -4.83
N SER A 178 -8.53 -16.29 -3.86
CA SER A 178 -9.33 -17.51 -4.08
C SER A 178 -10.76 -17.24 -4.59
N THR A 179 -11.38 -16.15 -4.18
CA THR A 179 -12.72 -15.76 -4.64
C THR A 179 -12.73 -15.39 -6.12
N PHE A 180 -11.69 -14.69 -6.58
CA PHE A 180 -11.50 -14.39 -8.00
C PHE A 180 -11.28 -15.65 -8.84
N VAL A 181 -10.37 -16.54 -8.38
CA VAL A 181 -10.11 -17.84 -9.02
C VAL A 181 -11.40 -18.65 -9.16
N ALA A 182 -12.16 -18.76 -8.07
CA ALA A 182 -13.44 -19.49 -8.07
C ALA A 182 -14.46 -18.88 -9.03
N ALA A 183 -14.56 -17.53 -9.11
CA ALA A 183 -15.48 -16.87 -10.03
C ALA A 183 -15.15 -17.15 -11.50
N MET A 184 -13.85 -17.22 -11.85
CA MET A 184 -13.40 -17.58 -13.20
C MET A 184 -13.67 -19.05 -13.50
N GLN A 185 -13.33 -19.98 -12.59
CA GLN A 185 -13.58 -21.42 -12.75
C GLN A 185 -15.07 -21.75 -12.93
N GLN A 186 -15.93 -21.01 -12.25
CA GLN A 186 -17.39 -21.20 -12.32
C GLN A 186 -18.03 -20.50 -13.54
N GLY A 187 -17.24 -19.82 -14.38
CA GLY A 187 -17.74 -19.09 -15.54
C GLY A 187 -18.58 -17.84 -15.17
N ARG A 188 -18.49 -17.36 -13.92
CA ARG A 188 -19.18 -16.15 -13.49
C ARG A 188 -18.59 -14.88 -14.11
N ILE A 189 -17.30 -14.93 -14.46
CA ILE A 189 -16.58 -13.90 -15.18
C ILE A 189 -15.87 -14.52 -16.39
N THR A 190 -15.83 -13.78 -17.49
CA THR A 190 -15.08 -14.18 -18.71
C THR A 190 -13.62 -13.77 -18.58
N CYS A 191 -13.39 -12.56 -18.12
CA CYS A 191 -12.09 -11.99 -17.78
C CYS A 191 -12.21 -11.23 -16.47
N GLY A 192 -11.08 -10.73 -15.95
CA GLY A 192 -11.12 -9.81 -14.83
C GLY A 192 -9.75 -9.27 -14.47
N MET A 193 -9.76 -8.08 -13.88
CA MET A 193 -8.58 -7.35 -13.47
C MET A 193 -8.12 -7.83 -12.09
N THR A 194 -6.88 -8.34 -12.02
CA THR A 194 -6.30 -8.82 -10.75
C THR A 194 -4.78 -8.72 -10.74
N THR A 195 -4.18 -8.92 -9.58
CA THR A 195 -2.74 -8.82 -9.33
C THR A 195 -2.15 -10.13 -8.78
N GLN A 196 -0.84 -10.14 -8.55
CA GLN A 196 -0.17 -11.24 -7.88
C GLN A 196 -0.58 -11.32 -6.38
N PRO A 197 -0.74 -12.52 -5.82
CA PRO A 197 -0.40 -13.85 -6.39
C PRO A 197 -1.53 -14.50 -7.21
N THR A 198 -2.70 -13.89 -7.34
CA THR A 198 -3.88 -14.45 -8.04
C THR A 198 -3.57 -14.79 -9.51
N VAL A 199 -2.85 -13.90 -10.20
CA VAL A 199 -2.41 -14.11 -11.60
C VAL A 199 -1.68 -15.43 -11.75
N ASN A 200 -0.66 -15.66 -10.94
CA ASN A 200 0.12 -16.90 -10.98
C ASN A 200 -0.72 -18.14 -10.67
N ALA A 201 -1.66 -18.03 -9.72
CA ALA A 201 -2.57 -19.14 -9.40
C ALA A 201 -3.47 -19.52 -10.59
N ILE A 202 -3.98 -18.56 -11.33
CA ILE A 202 -4.81 -18.75 -12.53
C ILE A 202 -4.00 -19.44 -13.64
N GLU A 203 -2.79 -18.95 -13.92
CA GLU A 203 -1.91 -19.48 -14.97
C GLU A 203 -1.45 -20.91 -14.65
N LYS A 204 -1.02 -21.18 -13.42
CA LYS A 204 -0.58 -22.52 -12.99
C LYS A 204 -1.70 -23.55 -13.05
N GLN A 205 -2.92 -23.17 -12.75
CA GLN A 205 -4.08 -24.07 -12.84
C GLN A 205 -4.58 -24.24 -14.28
N GLY A 206 -4.03 -23.49 -15.25
CA GLY A 206 -4.44 -23.56 -16.65
C GLY A 206 -5.86 -23.08 -16.94
N ILE A 207 -6.46 -22.34 -16.00
CA ILE A 207 -7.86 -21.85 -16.11
C ILE A 207 -7.97 -20.53 -16.85
N GLY A 208 -6.85 -19.81 -17.02
CA GLY A 208 -6.83 -18.53 -17.71
C GLY A 208 -5.43 -18.11 -18.11
N TYR A 209 -5.37 -16.99 -18.81
CA TYR A 209 -4.15 -16.37 -19.34
C TYR A 209 -4.20 -14.86 -19.17
N SER A 210 -3.04 -14.20 -19.15
CA SER A 210 -2.93 -12.75 -19.15
C SER A 210 -3.20 -12.21 -20.57
N ALA A 211 -4.36 -11.62 -20.78
CA ALA A 211 -4.73 -10.97 -22.05
C ALA A 211 -4.13 -9.57 -22.17
N ILE A 212 -4.08 -8.82 -21.05
CA ILE A 212 -3.54 -7.46 -20.98
C ILE A 212 -2.66 -7.34 -19.74
N ASP A 213 -1.38 -7.03 -19.95
CA ASP A 213 -0.42 -6.82 -18.86
C ASP A 213 -0.25 -5.31 -18.61
N LEU A 214 -0.67 -4.86 -17.42
CA LEU A 214 -0.46 -3.50 -16.91
C LEU A 214 0.54 -3.48 -15.74
N ALA A 215 1.12 -4.60 -15.37
CA ALA A 215 2.14 -4.66 -14.32
C ALA A 215 3.49 -4.09 -14.80
N SER A 216 3.73 -4.10 -16.11
CA SER A 216 4.95 -3.58 -16.70
C SER A 216 4.81 -2.14 -17.23
N VAL A 217 5.90 -1.36 -17.18
CA VAL A 217 5.96 -0.02 -17.79
C VAL A 217 5.63 -0.05 -19.28
N ALA A 218 6.05 -1.12 -19.98
CA ALA A 218 5.77 -1.30 -21.41
C ALA A 218 4.27 -1.53 -21.66
N GLY A 219 3.62 -2.36 -20.83
CA GLY A 219 2.18 -2.62 -20.90
C GLY A 219 1.37 -1.35 -20.63
N VAL A 220 1.71 -0.62 -19.56
CA VAL A 220 1.05 0.66 -19.22
C VAL A 220 1.21 1.66 -20.38
N LYS A 221 2.41 1.77 -20.97
CA LYS A 221 2.62 2.64 -22.12
C LYS A 221 1.77 2.22 -23.32
N LYS A 222 1.70 0.92 -23.61
CA LYS A 222 0.92 0.37 -24.72
C LYS A 222 -0.58 0.63 -24.56
N TYR A 223 -1.14 0.28 -23.42
CA TYR A 223 -2.59 0.29 -23.22
C TYR A 223 -3.12 1.60 -22.65
N LEU A 224 -2.34 2.32 -21.83
CA LEU A 224 -2.77 3.53 -21.13
C LEU A 224 -2.00 4.80 -21.58
N GLY A 225 -0.92 4.66 -22.35
CA GLY A 225 -0.21 5.77 -22.99
C GLY A 225 0.80 6.47 -22.08
N GLY A 226 1.26 5.85 -21.00
CA GLY A 226 2.30 6.41 -20.11
C GLY A 226 2.15 5.96 -18.67
N PRO A 227 2.99 6.45 -17.76
CA PRO A 227 2.96 6.04 -16.36
C PRO A 227 1.60 6.31 -15.73
N LEU A 228 1.13 5.38 -14.91
CA LEU A 228 -0.11 5.49 -14.17
C LEU A 228 0.21 5.32 -12.68
N PRO A 229 0.24 6.41 -11.90
CA PRO A 229 0.38 6.31 -10.46
C PRO A 229 -0.83 5.59 -9.87
N THR A 230 -0.58 4.57 -9.05
CA THR A 230 -1.61 3.74 -8.42
C THR A 230 -1.40 3.64 -6.92
N ALA A 231 -0.82 2.57 -6.38
CA ALA A 231 -0.66 2.41 -4.93
C ALA A 231 0.01 3.63 -4.29
N SER A 232 -0.64 4.20 -3.27
CA SER A 232 -0.25 5.44 -2.60
C SER A 232 -0.77 5.49 -1.16
N VAL A 233 -0.32 6.44 -0.37
CA VAL A 233 -0.88 6.73 0.96
C VAL A 233 -1.74 7.97 0.90
N LEU A 234 -3.01 7.80 1.20
CA LEU A 234 -4.00 8.88 1.24
C LEU A 234 -4.19 9.39 2.67
N ALA A 235 -4.40 10.70 2.81
CA ALA A 235 -4.74 11.34 4.08
C ALA A 235 -5.60 12.60 3.84
N TYR A 236 -6.47 12.95 4.80
CA TYR A 236 -7.05 14.29 4.80
C TYR A 236 -5.96 15.34 4.86
N ARG A 237 -6.01 16.34 3.98
CA ARG A 237 -5.03 17.46 3.99
C ARG A 237 -5.01 18.19 5.33
N SER A 238 -6.17 18.42 5.94
CA SER A 238 -6.28 19.03 7.25
C SER A 238 -5.56 18.24 8.33
N TRP A 239 -5.78 16.91 8.36
CA TRP A 239 -5.09 16.03 9.31
C TRP A 239 -3.58 15.98 9.04
N ALA A 240 -3.17 15.85 7.79
CA ALA A 240 -1.76 15.82 7.40
C ALA A 240 -1.04 17.13 7.79
N ASN A 241 -1.70 18.27 7.62
CA ASN A 241 -1.16 19.58 8.03
C ASN A 241 -1.05 19.73 9.55
N ALA A 242 -2.02 19.23 10.31
CA ALA A 242 -1.99 19.23 11.78
C ALA A 242 -0.96 18.22 12.34
N ASN A 243 -0.67 17.14 11.61
CA ASN A 243 0.20 16.03 12.04
C ASN A 243 1.46 15.86 11.19
N LYS A 244 2.03 16.96 10.67
CA LYS A 244 3.18 16.92 9.72
C LYS A 244 4.34 16.02 10.18
N ALA A 245 4.64 16.03 11.48
CA ALA A 245 5.72 15.22 12.03
C ALA A 245 5.42 13.71 11.96
N LYS A 246 4.16 13.30 12.21
CA LYS A 246 3.73 11.90 12.08
C LYS A 246 3.74 11.46 10.61
N VAL A 247 3.17 12.27 9.72
CA VAL A 247 3.17 12.02 8.26
C VAL A 247 4.59 11.87 7.74
N GLN A 248 5.50 12.78 8.12
CA GLN A 248 6.90 12.72 7.69
C GLN A 248 7.55 11.39 8.09
N LYS A 249 7.37 10.95 9.34
CA LYS A 249 7.95 9.69 9.83
C LYS A 249 7.43 8.45 9.08
N VAL A 250 6.13 8.42 8.78
CA VAL A 250 5.53 7.35 7.95
C VAL A 250 6.12 7.37 6.55
N VAL A 251 6.22 8.55 5.94
CA VAL A 251 6.80 8.70 4.60
C VAL A 251 8.29 8.38 4.57
N ASP A 252 9.06 8.77 5.60
CA ASP A 252 10.48 8.42 5.73
C ASP A 252 10.67 6.90 5.73
N ALA A 253 9.84 6.18 6.48
CA ALA A 253 9.87 4.72 6.54
C ALA A 253 9.52 4.09 5.18
N LEU A 254 8.46 4.55 4.53
CA LEU A 254 8.02 4.02 3.23
C LEU A 254 9.03 4.32 2.12
N VAL A 255 9.58 5.54 2.04
CA VAL A 255 10.61 5.88 1.04
C VAL A 255 11.88 5.07 1.27
N ALA A 256 12.29 4.85 2.53
CA ALA A 256 13.40 3.94 2.83
C ALA A 256 13.11 2.50 2.36
N THR A 257 11.87 2.03 2.53
CA THR A 257 11.43 0.72 2.05
C THR A 257 11.45 0.64 0.53
N MET A 258 11.01 1.68 -0.17
CA MET A 258 11.04 1.74 -1.64
C MET A 258 12.48 1.70 -2.19
N HIS A 259 13.41 2.42 -1.58
CA HIS A 259 14.83 2.33 -1.92
C HIS A 259 15.40 0.93 -1.62
N TRP A 260 14.97 0.30 -0.52
CA TRP A 260 15.37 -1.04 -0.16
C TRP A 260 14.87 -2.08 -1.18
N ILE A 261 13.59 -2.04 -1.58
CA ILE A 261 13.00 -2.89 -2.63
C ILE A 261 13.81 -2.77 -3.93
N ASN A 262 14.16 -1.54 -4.32
CA ASN A 262 14.87 -1.29 -5.58
C ASN A 262 16.29 -1.88 -5.60
N THR A 263 16.93 -2.07 -4.44
CA THR A 263 18.29 -2.58 -4.31
C THR A 263 18.41 -4.05 -3.94
N HIS A 264 17.29 -4.73 -3.68
CA HIS A 264 17.27 -6.13 -3.25
C HIS A 264 16.55 -7.03 -4.28
N THR A 265 16.96 -8.29 -4.32
CA THR A 265 16.31 -9.31 -5.17
C THR A 265 14.94 -9.68 -4.61
N ALA A 266 14.07 -10.22 -5.47
CA ALA A 266 12.75 -10.71 -5.04
C ALA A 266 12.86 -11.77 -3.93
N ALA A 267 13.87 -12.65 -3.98
CA ALA A 267 14.11 -13.65 -2.94
C ALA A 267 14.50 -13.00 -1.59
N GLN A 268 15.34 -11.95 -1.61
CA GLN A 268 15.70 -11.22 -0.39
C GLN A 268 14.50 -10.46 0.20
N ILE A 269 13.61 -9.95 -0.66
CA ILE A 269 12.39 -9.28 -0.25
C ILE A 269 11.43 -10.30 0.38
N ALA A 270 11.15 -11.40 -0.30
CA ALA A 270 10.27 -12.47 0.17
C ALA A 270 10.73 -13.05 1.53
N ALA A 271 12.04 -13.17 1.75
CA ALA A 271 12.61 -13.63 3.02
C ALA A 271 12.36 -12.69 4.22
N LYS A 272 11.84 -11.48 3.99
CA LYS A 272 11.47 -10.51 5.03
C LYS A 272 9.96 -10.44 5.27
N MET A 273 9.16 -11.00 4.36
CA MET A 273 7.71 -11.00 4.48
C MET A 273 7.22 -12.10 5.43
N PRO A 274 6.04 -11.94 6.05
CA PRO A 274 5.41 -12.99 6.83
C PRO A 274 5.21 -14.27 6.02
N ALA A 275 5.30 -15.41 6.68
CA ALA A 275 5.26 -16.72 6.00
C ALA A 275 3.95 -16.96 5.23
N ASP A 276 2.83 -16.52 5.78
CA ASP A 276 1.50 -16.63 5.17
C ASP A 276 1.30 -15.71 3.95
N PHE A 277 2.10 -14.65 3.81
CA PHE A 277 2.10 -13.80 2.61
C PHE A 277 2.80 -14.49 1.43
N VAL A 278 3.88 -15.21 1.71
CA VAL A 278 4.73 -15.81 0.67
C VAL A 278 4.40 -17.28 0.39
N SER A 279 3.64 -17.92 1.26
CA SER A 279 3.23 -19.34 1.10
C SER A 279 1.84 -19.55 1.71
N ASN A 280 0.85 -19.81 0.86
CA ASN A 280 -0.55 -20.05 1.23
C ASN A 280 -1.24 -20.90 0.16
N GLN A 281 -2.57 -20.96 0.19
CA GLN A 281 -3.34 -21.75 -0.80
C GLN A 281 -3.21 -21.27 -2.25
N LEU A 282 -2.81 -20.01 -2.47
CA LEU A 282 -2.70 -19.40 -3.81
C LEU A 282 -1.27 -19.46 -4.37
N THR A 283 -0.27 -19.49 -3.50
CA THR A 283 1.12 -19.34 -3.92
C THR A 283 2.07 -20.15 -3.04
N SER A 284 3.13 -20.67 -3.63
CA SER A 284 4.30 -21.15 -2.92
C SER A 284 5.35 -20.02 -2.82
N THR A 285 6.31 -20.16 -1.90
CA THR A 285 7.42 -19.18 -1.79
C THR A 285 8.16 -19.00 -3.12
N SER A 286 8.40 -20.07 -3.88
CA SER A 286 9.06 -19.97 -5.19
C SER A 286 8.22 -19.21 -6.21
N ASP A 287 6.92 -19.41 -6.22
CA ASP A 287 6.00 -18.70 -7.10
C ASP A 287 5.89 -17.22 -6.73
N TYR A 288 5.79 -16.93 -5.44
CA TYR A 288 5.79 -15.54 -4.93
C TYR A 288 7.06 -14.80 -5.36
N VAL A 289 8.22 -15.42 -5.22
CA VAL A 289 9.52 -14.84 -5.64
C VAL A 289 9.54 -14.61 -7.15
N THR A 290 9.06 -15.56 -7.96
CA THR A 290 8.99 -15.43 -9.41
C THR A 290 8.08 -14.27 -9.82
N ALA A 291 6.89 -14.19 -9.26
CA ALA A 291 5.93 -13.13 -9.50
C ALA A 291 6.50 -11.75 -9.10
N LEU A 292 7.12 -11.65 -7.92
CA LEU A 292 7.73 -10.42 -7.45
C LEU A 292 8.91 -9.98 -8.32
N ALA A 293 9.70 -10.93 -8.83
CA ALA A 293 10.81 -10.62 -9.74
C ALA A 293 10.32 -9.96 -11.05
N GLN A 294 9.16 -10.35 -11.54
CA GLN A 294 8.52 -9.74 -12.70
C GLN A 294 7.98 -8.34 -12.40
N ASP A 295 7.32 -8.18 -11.26
CA ASP A 295 6.45 -7.03 -10.99
C ASP A 295 7.07 -5.96 -10.08
N LYS A 296 8.18 -6.22 -9.37
CA LYS A 296 8.75 -5.25 -8.41
C LYS A 296 9.13 -3.89 -9.02
N ASN A 297 9.35 -3.83 -10.34
CA ASN A 297 9.67 -2.59 -11.03
C ASN A 297 8.48 -1.61 -11.15
N GLN A 298 7.28 -2.03 -10.76
CA GLN A 298 6.15 -1.12 -10.59
C GLN A 298 6.40 -0.09 -9.50
N PHE A 299 7.19 -0.43 -8.46
CA PHE A 299 7.44 0.42 -7.31
C PHE A 299 8.40 1.56 -7.66
N LEU A 300 8.01 2.77 -7.26
CA LEU A 300 8.83 3.98 -7.43
C LEU A 300 9.91 4.02 -6.35
N PRO A 301 11.21 4.08 -6.69
CA PRO A 301 12.26 4.02 -5.67
C PRO A 301 12.26 5.22 -4.71
N ASN A 302 11.69 6.35 -5.11
CA ASN A 302 11.78 7.64 -4.41
C ASN A 302 10.46 8.14 -3.81
N GLY A 303 9.35 7.44 -4.00
CA GLY A 303 8.05 7.83 -3.46
C GLY A 303 7.45 9.12 -4.03
N LEU A 304 7.98 9.63 -5.15
CA LEU A 304 7.50 10.86 -5.78
C LEU A 304 6.41 10.56 -6.81
N MET A 305 5.41 11.41 -6.84
CA MET A 305 4.40 11.40 -7.89
C MET A 305 5.07 11.60 -9.26
N PRO A 306 4.88 10.69 -10.24
CA PRO A 306 5.46 10.80 -11.58
C PRO A 306 4.95 12.05 -12.30
N GLN A 307 5.86 12.73 -13.00
CA GLN A 307 5.50 13.89 -13.82
C GLN A 307 4.45 13.50 -14.86
N GLY A 308 3.36 14.26 -14.95
CA GLY A 308 2.24 14.00 -15.86
C GLY A 308 1.30 12.87 -15.41
N GLY A 309 1.66 12.12 -14.37
CA GLY A 309 0.83 11.02 -13.83
C GLY A 309 -0.56 11.47 -13.41
N PRO A 310 -0.70 12.48 -12.55
CA PRO A 310 -2.02 12.97 -12.12
C PRO A 310 -2.91 13.42 -13.27
N ALA A 311 -2.35 14.14 -14.23
CA ALA A 311 -3.09 14.57 -15.43
C ALA A 311 -3.53 13.37 -16.30
N LYS A 312 -2.70 12.32 -16.37
CA LYS A 312 -3.03 11.07 -17.08
C LYS A 312 -4.20 10.35 -16.41
N VAL A 313 -4.17 10.20 -15.09
CA VAL A 313 -5.29 9.57 -14.34
C VAL A 313 -6.57 10.36 -14.56
N TYR A 314 -6.53 11.68 -14.41
CA TYR A 314 -7.69 12.54 -14.64
C TYR A 314 -8.26 12.43 -16.07
N ASP A 315 -7.40 12.37 -17.09
CA ASP A 315 -7.82 12.19 -18.49
C ASP A 315 -8.52 10.83 -18.70
N LEU A 316 -8.03 9.77 -18.05
CA LEU A 316 -8.64 8.45 -18.10
C LEU A 316 -9.99 8.42 -17.37
N GLU A 317 -10.07 9.01 -16.17
CA GLU A 317 -11.32 9.19 -15.43
C GLU A 317 -12.38 9.93 -16.27
N LYS A 318 -11.96 11.02 -16.92
CA LYS A 318 -12.83 11.79 -17.79
C LYS A 318 -13.33 10.98 -18.99
N LYS A 319 -12.45 10.20 -19.63
CA LYS A 319 -12.83 9.34 -20.76
C LYS A 319 -13.75 8.20 -20.34
N ALA A 320 -13.57 7.69 -19.13
CA ALA A 320 -14.44 6.68 -18.54
C ALA A 320 -15.80 7.25 -18.05
N GLY A 321 -16.01 8.57 -18.15
CA GLY A 321 -17.25 9.22 -17.73
C GLY A 321 -17.40 9.37 -16.22
N LYS A 322 -16.31 9.22 -15.45
CA LYS A 322 -16.33 9.27 -13.98
C LYS A 322 -16.18 10.68 -13.41
N ILE A 323 -15.68 11.64 -14.20
CA ILE A 323 -15.56 13.02 -13.74
C ILE A 323 -16.89 13.73 -13.86
N THR A 324 -17.49 14.06 -12.72
CA THR A 324 -18.80 14.72 -12.60
C THR A 324 -18.70 16.15 -12.06
N GLY A 325 -17.55 16.54 -11.51
CA GLY A 325 -17.32 17.85 -10.90
C GLY A 325 -15.91 18.40 -11.18
N PRO A 326 -15.65 19.66 -10.81
CA PRO A 326 -14.34 20.27 -11.00
C PRO A 326 -13.32 19.68 -10.03
N VAL A 327 -12.16 19.28 -10.55
CA VAL A 327 -11.01 18.82 -9.75
C VAL A 327 -9.77 19.60 -10.15
N ASN A 328 -9.09 20.17 -9.17
CA ASN A 328 -7.74 20.68 -9.38
C ASN A 328 -6.73 19.56 -9.12
N VAL A 329 -6.32 18.89 -10.19
CA VAL A 329 -5.44 17.71 -10.14
C VAL A 329 -4.12 18.00 -9.39
N ASN A 330 -3.60 19.23 -9.48
CA ASN A 330 -2.37 19.60 -8.76
C ASN A 330 -2.55 19.69 -7.25
N ASN A 331 -3.80 19.73 -6.78
CA ASN A 331 -4.12 19.73 -5.36
C ASN A 331 -4.40 18.32 -4.80
N THR A 332 -4.39 17.28 -5.64
CA THR A 332 -4.70 15.90 -5.20
C THR A 332 -3.52 15.18 -4.55
N TYR A 333 -2.32 15.78 -4.57
CA TYR A 333 -1.11 15.15 -4.03
C TYR A 333 -0.11 16.16 -3.48
N THR A 334 0.93 15.65 -2.79
CA THR A 334 2.09 16.44 -2.38
C THR A 334 3.37 15.63 -2.35
N ASN A 335 4.41 16.13 -3.01
CA ASN A 335 5.76 15.52 -2.96
C ASN A 335 6.61 16.01 -1.77
N LYS A 336 6.11 16.93 -0.94
CA LYS A 336 6.92 17.61 0.10
C LYS A 336 7.55 16.63 1.09
N PHE A 337 6.79 15.62 1.51
CA PHE A 337 7.26 14.62 2.47
C PHE A 337 8.27 13.67 1.83
N ALA A 338 7.98 13.16 0.63
CA ALA A 338 8.88 12.26 -0.10
C ALA A 338 10.22 12.95 -0.46
N ILE A 339 10.20 14.23 -0.85
CA ILE A 339 11.43 15.00 -1.08
C ILE A 339 12.29 15.04 0.19
N LYS A 340 11.71 15.36 1.36
CA LYS A 340 12.44 15.39 2.64
C LYS A 340 12.97 14.02 3.03
N ALA A 341 12.19 12.96 2.83
CA ALA A 341 12.61 11.59 3.10
C ALA A 341 13.83 11.21 2.25
N ASN A 342 13.82 11.52 0.95
CA ASN A 342 14.94 11.27 0.07
C ASN A 342 16.20 12.02 0.50
N LEU A 343 16.08 13.30 0.87
CA LEU A 343 17.19 14.10 1.38
C LEU A 343 17.76 13.51 2.68
N LEU A 344 16.89 13.08 3.59
CA LEU A 344 17.31 12.39 4.83
C LEU A 344 18.12 11.12 4.55
N LEU A 345 17.79 10.40 3.48
CA LEU A 345 18.47 9.19 3.04
C LEU A 345 19.73 9.46 2.18
N GLY A 346 20.08 10.72 1.95
CA GLY A 346 21.25 11.12 1.17
C GLY A 346 21.03 11.14 -0.35
N TYR A 347 19.81 11.06 -0.83
CA TYR A 347 19.47 11.22 -2.25
C TYR A 347 19.16 12.67 -2.58
N THR A 348 19.49 13.13 -3.78
CA THR A 348 19.33 14.53 -4.19
C THR A 348 18.54 14.67 -5.50
N ALA A 349 18.06 15.88 -5.79
CA ALA A 349 17.39 16.20 -7.04
C ALA A 349 18.28 15.93 -8.28
N LYS A 350 19.59 16.13 -8.18
CA LYS A 350 20.55 15.85 -9.28
C LYS A 350 20.60 14.37 -9.66
N SER A 351 20.36 13.47 -8.73
CA SER A 351 20.26 12.02 -8.98
C SER A 351 18.82 11.56 -9.28
N GLY A 352 17.85 12.48 -9.40
CA GLY A 352 16.45 12.13 -9.46
C GLY A 352 15.94 11.41 -8.22
N TYR A 353 16.59 11.65 -7.07
CA TYR A 353 16.37 10.97 -5.79
C TYR A 353 16.56 9.43 -5.88
N THR A 354 17.41 8.97 -6.81
CA THR A 354 17.80 7.56 -6.93
C THR A 354 19.32 7.44 -6.93
N LYS A 355 19.88 6.28 -6.55
CA LYS A 355 21.29 6.02 -6.76
C LYS A 355 21.54 5.87 -8.27
N LYS A 356 22.53 6.57 -8.79
CA LYS A 356 23.09 6.22 -10.10
C LYS A 356 23.60 4.78 -10.01
N LYS A 357 23.16 3.93 -10.95
CA LYS A 357 23.71 2.59 -11.13
C LYS A 357 25.16 2.68 -11.52
#